data_e98d96ecbe2274f449dc5b3c7b13e434
#
_entry.id   e98d96ecbe2274f449dc5b3c7b13e434
#
_cell.length_a   1.000
_cell.length_b   1.000
_cell.length_c   1.000
_cell.angle_alpha   90.00
_cell.angle_beta   90.00
_cell.angle_gamma   90.00
#
_symmetry.space_group_name_H-M   'P 1'
#
loop_
_entity.id
_entity.type
_entity.pdbx_description
1 polymer ?
#
loop_
_entity_poly.entity_id
_entity_poly.type
_entity_poly.pdbx_seq_one_letter_code
_entity_poly.pdbx_strand_id
1 'polypeptide(L)'
;MKLSEAVSGFDSYSRRARIYPAMLAVLPVALISALLTNNKPLVALSPVLLSAGTLFLASNIVRVLGQRTQQRLIVKWDGMPTTKLLRFREAQNSVMLQRRRQALEVLFGAALPTRRQEAANPQKADEAYVAATRCLITHVRSRSGQFPLIDHENAAYGFARNLLGVKPLALGVLTASAAADAVIYLRDGLTSPLVVVGGLHLSLAAAWLFFIRPAWVRQAAETYAERLLEALERV
;
A
#
# COMPACT_ATOMS: atom_id res chain seq x y z
N MET A 1 -10.06 24.87 7.95
CA MET A 1 -9.06 24.28 7.01
C MET A 1 -9.77 23.22 6.17
N LYS A 2 -9.76 23.34 4.86
CA LYS A 2 -10.38 22.35 3.98
C LYS A 2 -9.50 21.09 3.93
N LEU A 3 -10.10 19.89 3.85
CA LEU A 3 -9.39 18.62 3.75
C LEU A 3 -8.35 18.62 2.61
N SER A 4 -8.71 19.26 1.48
CA SER A 4 -7.81 19.42 0.33
C SER A 4 -6.52 20.16 0.67
N GLU A 5 -6.57 21.18 1.52
CA GLU A 5 -5.40 21.96 1.95
C GLU A 5 -4.51 21.15 2.89
N ALA A 6 -5.10 20.40 3.82
CA ALA A 6 -4.34 19.54 4.72
C ALA A 6 -3.59 18.42 3.99
N VAL A 7 -4.17 17.89 2.89
CA VAL A 7 -3.60 16.80 2.09
C VAL A 7 -2.62 17.30 1.05
N SER A 8 -2.72 18.55 0.58
CA SER A 8 -1.84 19.13 -0.45
C SER A 8 -0.38 19.26 -0.01
N GLY A 9 -0.12 19.39 1.30
CA GLY A 9 1.23 19.46 1.87
C GLY A 9 2.04 18.17 1.77
N PHE A 10 1.45 17.06 1.34
CA PHE A 10 2.13 15.77 1.17
C PHE A 10 2.46 15.52 -0.31
N ASP A 11 3.60 14.88 -0.57
CA ASP A 11 3.96 14.41 -1.90
C ASP A 11 2.92 13.41 -2.46
N SER A 12 2.86 13.26 -3.78
CA SER A 12 1.85 12.44 -4.48
C SER A 12 1.87 10.97 -4.03
N TYR A 13 3.06 10.42 -3.75
CA TYR A 13 3.22 9.08 -3.23
C TYR A 13 2.62 8.95 -1.81
N SER A 14 2.96 9.85 -0.90
CA SER A 14 2.47 9.82 0.49
C SER A 14 0.95 9.99 0.54
N ARG A 15 0.38 10.84 -0.30
CA ARG A 15 -1.08 10.97 -0.41
C ARG A 15 -1.74 9.66 -0.79
N ARG A 16 -1.30 9.05 -1.90
CA ARG A 16 -1.90 7.82 -2.43
C ARG A 16 -1.62 6.61 -1.55
N ALA A 17 -0.36 6.40 -1.17
CA ALA A 17 0.05 5.18 -0.49
C ALA A 17 -0.21 5.18 1.02
N ARG A 18 -0.36 6.33 1.68
CA ARG A 18 -0.45 6.40 3.15
C ARG A 18 -1.69 7.11 3.65
N ILE A 19 -1.99 8.31 3.13
CA ILE A 19 -3.11 9.11 3.63
C ILE A 19 -4.44 8.49 3.25
N TYR A 20 -4.63 8.07 1.99
CA TYR A 20 -5.89 7.45 1.58
C TYR A 20 -6.21 6.15 2.35
N PRO A 21 -5.25 5.21 2.59
CA PRO A 21 -5.51 4.10 3.49
C PRO A 21 -5.91 4.51 4.92
N ALA A 22 -5.28 5.56 5.47
CA ALA A 22 -5.65 6.08 6.79
C ALA A 22 -7.09 6.61 6.80
N MET A 23 -7.44 7.42 5.79
CA MET A 23 -8.80 7.99 5.66
C MET A 23 -9.85 6.90 5.51
N LEU A 24 -9.60 5.87 4.68
CA LEU A 24 -10.51 4.74 4.51
C LEU A 24 -10.69 3.94 5.80
N ALA A 25 -9.66 3.82 6.62
CA ALA A 25 -9.75 3.12 7.90
C ALA A 25 -10.59 3.86 8.95
N VAL A 26 -10.60 5.21 8.92
CA VAL A 26 -11.38 6.03 9.87
C VAL A 26 -12.69 6.53 9.30
N LEU A 27 -12.99 6.27 8.04
CA LEU A 27 -14.22 6.70 7.37
C LEU A 27 -15.50 6.33 8.15
N PRO A 28 -15.63 5.13 8.77
CA PRO A 28 -16.80 4.77 9.55
C PRO A 28 -17.09 5.76 10.70
N VAL A 29 -16.05 6.27 11.36
CA VAL A 29 -16.21 7.28 12.44
C VAL A 29 -16.78 8.59 11.88
N ALA A 30 -16.35 8.99 10.69
CA ALA A 30 -16.88 10.20 10.04
C ALA A 30 -18.36 10.04 9.70
N LEU A 31 -18.81 8.85 9.29
CA LEU A 31 -20.20 8.55 9.02
C LEU A 31 -21.07 8.61 10.29
N ILE A 32 -20.61 8.04 11.42
CA ILE A 32 -21.28 8.19 12.72
C ILE A 32 -21.35 9.66 13.13
N SER A 33 -20.27 10.41 12.96
CA SER A 33 -20.26 11.84 13.30
C SER A 33 -21.31 12.64 12.52
N ALA A 34 -21.60 12.24 11.28
CA ALA A 34 -22.65 12.86 10.48
C ALA A 34 -24.07 12.58 11.01
N LEU A 35 -24.32 11.42 11.65
CA LEU A 35 -25.59 11.13 12.34
C LEU A 35 -25.75 11.97 13.61
N LEU A 36 -24.64 12.31 14.26
CA LEU A 36 -24.61 13.03 15.52
C LEU A 36 -24.42 14.54 15.33
N THR A 37 -24.84 15.11 14.17
CA THR A 37 -24.63 16.52 13.80
C THR A 37 -25.14 17.53 14.81
N ASN A 38 -26.11 17.16 15.64
CA ASN A 38 -26.56 18.00 16.76
C ASN A 38 -25.60 18.01 17.98
N ASN A 39 -24.56 17.18 17.97
CA ASN A 39 -23.55 17.12 19.02
C ASN A 39 -22.40 18.09 18.72
N LYS A 40 -22.53 19.33 19.17
CA LYS A 40 -21.54 20.41 19.03
C LYS A 40 -20.09 19.99 19.37
N PRO A 41 -19.78 19.18 20.44
CA PRO A 41 -18.40 18.79 20.73
C PRO A 41 -17.77 17.88 19.66
N LEU A 42 -18.51 16.97 19.03
CA LEU A 42 -17.97 16.12 17.95
C LEU A 42 -17.64 16.92 16.68
N VAL A 43 -18.48 17.88 16.34
CA VAL A 43 -18.22 18.81 15.22
C VAL A 43 -17.01 19.70 15.52
N ALA A 44 -16.83 20.11 16.79
CA ALA A 44 -15.69 20.92 17.22
C ALA A 44 -14.35 20.16 17.14
N LEU A 45 -14.34 18.81 17.22
CA LEU A 45 -13.15 17.98 17.07
C LEU A 45 -12.69 17.81 15.62
N SER A 46 -13.57 18.08 14.62
CA SER A 46 -13.26 17.86 13.20
C SER A 46 -12.02 18.62 12.72
N PRO A 47 -11.76 19.89 13.10
CA PRO A 47 -10.53 20.58 12.71
C PRO A 47 -9.25 19.92 13.26
N VAL A 48 -9.31 19.37 14.46
CA VAL A 48 -8.18 18.66 15.08
C VAL A 48 -7.91 17.35 14.35
N LEU A 49 -8.95 16.58 14.06
CA LEU A 49 -8.81 15.31 13.31
C LEU A 49 -8.29 15.52 11.87
N LEU A 50 -8.61 16.67 11.27
CA LEU A 50 -8.15 17.06 9.93
C LEU A 50 -6.86 17.87 9.97
N SER A 51 -6.25 18.09 11.13
CA SER A 51 -4.99 18.83 11.23
C SER A 51 -3.85 18.10 10.53
N ALA A 52 -2.89 18.85 10.01
CA ALA A 52 -1.71 18.28 9.36
C ALA A 52 -0.93 17.34 10.30
N GLY A 53 -0.89 17.63 11.61
CA GLY A 53 -0.25 16.78 12.61
C GLY A 53 -0.91 15.41 12.76
N THR A 54 -2.24 15.38 12.83
CA THR A 54 -2.99 14.12 12.91
C THR A 54 -2.84 13.28 11.64
N LEU A 55 -2.91 13.91 10.46
CA LEU A 55 -2.70 13.22 9.19
C LEU A 55 -1.27 12.70 9.06
N PHE A 56 -0.28 13.48 9.53
CA PHE A 56 1.11 13.05 9.55
C PHE A 56 1.30 11.82 10.45
N LEU A 57 0.77 11.85 11.68
CA LEU A 57 0.82 10.72 12.61
C LEU A 57 0.14 9.48 12.00
N ALA A 58 -1.08 9.62 11.48
CA ALA A 58 -1.81 8.54 10.83
C ALA A 58 -1.03 7.94 9.65
N SER A 59 -0.41 8.79 8.82
CA SER A 59 0.41 8.33 7.69
C SER A 59 1.63 7.51 8.14
N ASN A 60 2.24 7.86 9.27
CA ASN A 60 3.36 7.10 9.83
C ASN A 60 2.91 5.76 10.42
N ILE A 61 1.78 5.71 11.12
CA ILE A 61 1.18 4.45 11.62
C ILE A 61 0.90 3.52 10.44
N VAL A 62 0.24 4.00 9.39
CA VAL A 62 -0.05 3.26 8.17
C VAL A 62 1.23 2.72 7.53
N ARG A 63 2.28 3.56 7.44
CA ARG A 63 3.59 3.16 6.93
C ARG A 63 4.18 2.00 7.71
N VAL A 64 4.20 2.08 9.04
CA VAL A 64 4.77 1.04 9.91
C VAL A 64 4.01 -0.28 9.78
N LEU A 65 2.68 -0.23 9.82
CA LEU A 65 1.83 -1.42 9.67
C LEU A 65 1.98 -2.04 8.27
N GLY A 66 2.04 -1.22 7.25
CA GLY A 66 2.28 -1.66 5.88
C GLY A 66 3.67 -2.31 5.70
N GLN A 67 4.72 -1.74 6.30
CA GLN A 67 6.07 -2.33 6.25
C GLN A 67 6.13 -3.69 6.96
N ARG A 68 5.50 -3.83 8.13
CA ARG A 68 5.38 -5.13 8.83
C ARG A 68 4.64 -6.16 7.98
N THR A 69 3.56 -5.76 7.32
CA THR A 69 2.81 -6.61 6.40
C THR A 69 3.66 -7.02 5.20
N GLN A 70 4.40 -6.09 4.61
CA GLN A 70 5.34 -6.39 3.52
C GLN A 70 6.36 -7.45 3.91
N GLN A 71 6.99 -7.33 5.08
CA GLN A 71 7.98 -8.30 5.54
C GLN A 71 7.38 -9.72 5.65
N ARG A 72 6.17 -9.84 6.22
CA ARG A 72 5.46 -11.12 6.29
C ARG A 72 5.14 -11.70 4.92
N LEU A 73 4.74 -10.84 3.97
CA LEU A 73 4.42 -11.25 2.61
C LEU A 73 5.66 -11.67 1.83
N ILE A 74 6.79 -10.99 1.99
CA ILE A 74 8.07 -11.36 1.36
C ILE A 74 8.48 -12.77 1.77
N VAL A 75 8.39 -13.09 3.06
CA VAL A 75 8.67 -14.46 3.55
C VAL A 75 7.70 -15.47 2.94
N LYS A 76 6.39 -15.16 2.93
CA LYS A 76 5.36 -16.05 2.35
C LYS A 76 5.52 -16.26 0.84
N TRP A 77 6.05 -15.29 0.12
CA TRP A 77 6.23 -15.34 -1.34
C TRP A 77 7.58 -15.91 -1.76
N ASP A 78 8.45 -16.23 -0.80
CA ASP A 78 9.84 -16.62 -1.06
C ASP A 78 10.61 -15.54 -1.84
N GLY A 79 10.50 -14.30 -1.36
CA GLY A 79 11.19 -13.14 -1.94
C GLY A 79 10.26 -12.12 -2.60
N MET A 80 10.82 -10.96 -2.91
CA MET A 80 10.11 -9.92 -3.67
C MET A 80 9.94 -10.34 -5.13
N PRO A 81 8.85 -9.94 -5.82
CA PRO A 81 8.67 -10.19 -7.23
C PRO A 81 9.84 -9.69 -8.09
N THR A 82 10.44 -8.54 -7.74
CA THR A 82 11.63 -8.01 -8.42
C THR A 82 12.83 -8.99 -8.35
N THR A 83 13.04 -9.64 -7.22
CA THR A 83 14.08 -10.66 -7.04
C THR A 83 13.74 -11.91 -7.85
N LYS A 84 12.48 -12.35 -7.79
CA LYS A 84 12.01 -13.56 -8.49
C LYS A 84 12.16 -13.47 -10.00
N LEU A 85 11.90 -12.29 -10.60
CA LEU A 85 12.06 -12.04 -12.03
C LEU A 85 13.54 -12.08 -12.50
N LEU A 86 14.51 -12.12 -11.58
CA LEU A 86 15.94 -12.23 -11.88
C LEU A 86 16.50 -13.63 -11.64
N ARG A 87 15.74 -14.53 -11.01
CA ARG A 87 16.13 -15.89 -10.69
C ARG A 87 16.08 -16.79 -11.93
N PHE A 88 17.12 -17.61 -12.13
CA PHE A 88 17.11 -18.63 -13.18
C PHE A 88 16.09 -19.74 -12.90
N ARG A 89 15.91 -20.11 -11.63
CA ARG A 89 15.00 -21.19 -11.20
C ARG A 89 13.52 -20.88 -11.40
N GLU A 90 13.16 -19.61 -11.58
CA GLU A 90 11.76 -19.17 -11.78
C GLU A 90 11.53 -18.56 -13.17
N ALA A 91 12.53 -18.58 -14.04
CA ALA A 91 12.46 -17.94 -15.35
C ALA A 91 11.46 -18.64 -16.27
N GLN A 92 10.39 -17.93 -16.63
CA GLN A 92 9.44 -18.35 -17.67
C GLN A 92 9.95 -18.05 -19.09
N ASN A 93 10.73 -16.98 -19.25
CA ASN A 93 11.33 -16.56 -20.51
C ASN A 93 12.82 -16.31 -20.31
N SER A 94 13.66 -17.23 -20.83
CA SER A 94 15.11 -17.16 -20.67
C SER A 94 15.74 -15.99 -21.43
N VAL A 95 15.20 -15.60 -22.57
CA VAL A 95 15.69 -14.47 -23.38
C VAL A 95 15.48 -13.17 -22.63
N MET A 96 14.26 -12.98 -22.07
CA MET A 96 13.91 -11.80 -21.30
C MET A 96 14.73 -11.71 -20.01
N LEU A 97 14.91 -12.85 -19.32
CA LEU A 97 15.76 -12.91 -18.14
C LEU A 97 17.20 -12.47 -18.48
N GLN A 98 17.80 -13.02 -19.52
CA GLN A 98 19.16 -12.69 -19.92
C GLN A 98 19.31 -11.21 -20.25
N ARG A 99 18.38 -10.64 -21.02
CA ARG A 99 18.36 -9.22 -21.37
C ARG A 99 18.29 -8.31 -20.12
N ARG A 100 17.35 -8.61 -19.21
CA ARG A 100 17.21 -7.89 -17.93
C ARG A 100 18.48 -7.96 -17.07
N ARG A 101 19.09 -9.13 -17.00
CA ARG A 101 20.33 -9.35 -16.22
C ARG A 101 21.50 -8.58 -16.81
N GLN A 102 21.72 -8.63 -18.11
CA GLN A 102 22.80 -7.91 -18.78
C GLN A 102 22.67 -6.39 -18.57
N ALA A 103 21.49 -5.82 -18.77
CA ALA A 103 21.25 -4.40 -18.54
C ALA A 103 21.47 -4.03 -17.06
N LEU A 104 21.05 -4.89 -16.12
CA LEU A 104 21.22 -4.66 -14.69
C LEU A 104 22.70 -4.79 -14.25
N GLU A 105 23.47 -5.69 -14.84
CA GLU A 105 24.92 -5.82 -14.61
C GLU A 105 25.68 -4.56 -15.01
N VAL A 106 25.31 -3.97 -16.16
CA VAL A 106 25.87 -2.68 -16.61
C VAL A 106 25.57 -1.57 -15.60
N LEU A 107 24.32 -1.46 -15.17
CA LEU A 107 23.90 -0.44 -14.20
C LEU A 107 24.52 -0.65 -12.81
N PHE A 108 24.63 -1.90 -12.38
CA PHE A 108 25.14 -2.27 -11.07
C PHE A 108 26.67 -2.23 -11.00
N GLY A 109 27.35 -2.31 -12.16
CA GLY A 109 28.80 -2.33 -12.25
C GLY A 109 29.45 -3.62 -11.76
N ALA A 110 28.69 -4.72 -11.65
CA ALA A 110 29.18 -6.02 -11.22
C ALA A 110 28.34 -7.15 -11.83
N ALA A 111 28.98 -8.29 -12.08
CA ALA A 111 28.30 -9.48 -12.60
C ALA A 111 27.30 -10.04 -11.58
N LEU A 112 26.12 -10.41 -12.06
CA LEU A 112 25.12 -11.13 -11.27
C LEU A 112 25.45 -12.61 -11.18
N PRO A 113 25.00 -13.33 -10.14
CA PRO A 113 25.27 -14.76 -9.97
C PRO A 113 24.86 -15.57 -11.19
N THR A 114 25.74 -16.43 -11.67
CA THR A 114 25.45 -17.38 -12.76
C THR A 114 24.43 -18.42 -12.32
N ARG A 115 23.83 -19.15 -13.27
CA ARG A 115 22.91 -20.27 -12.97
C ARG A 115 23.54 -21.30 -12.01
N ARG A 116 24.82 -21.59 -12.18
CA ARG A 116 25.55 -22.54 -11.31
C ARG A 116 25.74 -21.98 -9.90
N GLN A 117 26.07 -20.71 -9.79
CA GLN A 117 26.21 -20.03 -8.48
C GLN A 117 24.87 -19.91 -7.76
N GLU A 118 23.79 -19.58 -8.47
CA GLU A 118 22.44 -19.57 -7.90
C GLU A 118 22.03 -20.96 -7.40
N ALA A 119 22.29 -22.02 -8.17
CA ALA A 119 21.99 -23.38 -7.75
C ALA A 119 22.82 -23.83 -6.54
N ALA A 120 24.08 -23.40 -6.45
CA ALA A 120 24.97 -23.73 -5.32
C ALA A 120 24.59 -22.99 -4.02
N ASN A 121 24.17 -21.73 -4.12
CA ASN A 121 23.76 -20.92 -2.96
C ASN A 121 22.65 -19.93 -3.36
N PRO A 122 21.38 -20.38 -3.33
CA PRO A 122 20.24 -19.56 -3.70
C PRO A 122 20.07 -18.29 -2.86
N GLN A 123 20.35 -18.37 -1.57
CA GLN A 123 20.20 -17.23 -0.66
C GLN A 123 21.20 -16.12 -0.99
N LYS A 124 22.48 -16.47 -1.21
CA LYS A 124 23.50 -15.49 -1.59
C LYS A 124 23.23 -14.89 -2.97
N ALA A 125 22.67 -15.67 -3.88
CA ALA A 125 22.23 -15.15 -5.18
C ALA A 125 21.09 -14.13 -5.02
N ASP A 126 20.10 -14.42 -4.17
CA ASP A 126 18.99 -13.50 -3.90
C ASP A 126 19.49 -12.20 -3.26
N GLU A 127 20.49 -12.24 -2.38
CA GLU A 127 21.10 -11.03 -1.82
C GLU A 127 21.70 -10.12 -2.91
N ALA A 128 22.40 -10.73 -3.90
CA ALA A 128 22.95 -10.00 -5.04
C ALA A 128 21.83 -9.38 -5.91
N TYR A 129 20.74 -10.12 -6.17
CA TYR A 129 19.60 -9.60 -6.92
C TYR A 129 18.91 -8.46 -6.19
N VAL A 130 18.76 -8.55 -4.87
CA VAL A 130 18.21 -7.46 -4.05
C VAL A 130 19.11 -6.22 -4.11
N ALA A 131 20.44 -6.39 -4.03
CA ALA A 131 21.37 -5.27 -4.11
C ALA A 131 21.32 -4.57 -5.47
N ALA A 132 21.33 -5.34 -6.57
CA ALA A 132 21.22 -4.82 -7.93
C ALA A 132 19.87 -4.11 -8.17
N THR A 133 18.77 -4.70 -7.68
CA THR A 133 17.43 -4.06 -7.74
C THR A 133 17.39 -2.73 -6.97
N ARG A 134 18.06 -2.64 -5.82
CA ARG A 134 18.16 -1.37 -5.07
C ARG A 134 18.92 -0.30 -5.86
N CYS A 135 19.96 -0.68 -6.59
CA CYS A 135 20.68 0.22 -7.47
C CYS A 135 19.74 0.77 -8.56
N LEU A 136 18.94 -0.09 -9.20
CA LEU A 136 17.93 0.31 -10.18
C LEU A 136 16.88 1.25 -9.58
N ILE A 137 16.37 0.95 -8.39
CA ILE A 137 15.41 1.82 -7.69
C ILE A 137 16.02 3.21 -7.43
N THR A 138 17.29 3.27 -7.02
CA THR A 138 17.99 4.55 -6.80
C THR A 138 18.16 5.31 -8.10
N HIS A 139 18.52 4.64 -9.18
CA HIS A 139 18.66 5.22 -10.50
C HIS A 139 17.34 5.81 -11.04
N VAL A 140 16.23 5.08 -10.92
CA VAL A 140 14.90 5.55 -11.31
C VAL A 140 14.47 6.75 -10.47
N ARG A 141 14.70 6.71 -9.15
CA ARG A 141 14.35 7.82 -8.24
C ARG A 141 15.14 9.09 -8.50
N SER A 142 16.41 8.99 -8.86
CA SER A 142 17.21 10.16 -9.21
C SER A 142 16.75 10.89 -10.47
N ARG A 143 15.93 10.18 -11.29
CA ARG A 143 15.33 10.70 -12.53
C ARG A 143 13.81 10.84 -12.38
N SER A 144 13.35 11.33 -11.23
CA SER A 144 11.92 11.53 -10.95
C SER A 144 11.24 12.29 -12.08
N GLY A 145 10.07 11.80 -12.49
CA GLY A 145 9.29 12.36 -13.61
C GLY A 145 9.59 11.76 -14.99
N GLN A 146 10.71 11.06 -15.18
CA GLN A 146 11.00 10.36 -16.44
C GLN A 146 10.31 9.00 -16.52
N PHE A 147 9.87 8.45 -15.40
CA PHE A 147 9.24 7.13 -15.27
C PHE A 147 7.87 7.19 -14.59
N PRO A 148 6.88 7.93 -15.14
CA PRO A 148 5.58 8.16 -14.47
C PRO A 148 4.80 6.87 -14.21
N LEU A 149 4.95 5.85 -15.07
CA LEU A 149 4.31 4.55 -14.87
C LEU A 149 4.89 3.80 -13.66
N ILE A 150 6.21 3.88 -13.45
CA ILE A 150 6.85 3.26 -12.29
C ILE A 150 6.40 3.95 -11.00
N ASP A 151 6.32 5.29 -11.00
CA ASP A 151 5.83 6.06 -9.85
C ASP A 151 4.38 5.71 -9.54
N HIS A 152 3.54 5.54 -10.57
CA HIS A 152 2.16 5.10 -10.43
C HIS A 152 2.05 3.72 -9.78
N GLU A 153 2.76 2.73 -10.32
CA GLU A 153 2.72 1.35 -9.83
C GLU A 153 3.35 1.21 -8.43
N ASN A 154 4.41 1.97 -8.14
CA ASN A 154 4.97 2.05 -6.80
C ASN A 154 3.96 2.59 -5.78
N ALA A 155 3.19 3.61 -6.15
CA ALA A 155 2.13 4.16 -5.31
C ALA A 155 0.95 3.17 -5.14
N ALA A 156 0.56 2.47 -6.21
CA ALA A 156 -0.48 1.44 -6.18
C ALA A 156 -0.08 0.25 -5.28
N TYR A 157 1.15 -0.25 -5.42
CA TYR A 157 1.69 -1.27 -4.52
C TYR A 157 1.74 -0.79 -3.07
N GLY A 158 2.24 0.45 -2.85
CA GLY A 158 2.27 1.07 -1.54
C GLY A 158 0.88 1.18 -0.91
N PHE A 159 -0.13 1.58 -1.68
CA PHE A 159 -1.52 1.66 -1.26
C PHE A 159 -2.08 0.29 -0.85
N ALA A 160 -1.98 -0.71 -1.72
CA ALA A 160 -2.50 -2.06 -1.47
C ALA A 160 -1.87 -2.70 -0.21
N ARG A 161 -0.53 -2.61 -0.09
CA ARG A 161 0.23 -3.10 1.05
C ARG A 161 -0.18 -2.42 2.35
N ASN A 162 -0.28 -1.10 2.34
CA ASN A 162 -0.61 -0.31 3.51
C ASN A 162 -2.06 -0.53 3.92
N LEU A 163 -2.98 -0.64 2.95
CA LEU A 163 -4.38 -0.95 3.22
C LEU A 163 -4.53 -2.32 3.88
N LEU A 164 -3.81 -3.34 3.38
CA LEU A 164 -3.79 -4.65 4.04
C LEU A 164 -3.19 -4.57 5.46
N GLY A 165 -2.18 -3.72 5.65
CA GLY A 165 -1.54 -3.52 6.96
C GLY A 165 -2.48 -2.91 7.99
N VAL A 166 -3.34 -1.98 7.61
CA VAL A 166 -4.31 -1.35 8.53
C VAL A 166 -5.64 -2.09 8.62
N LYS A 167 -5.86 -3.14 7.84
CA LYS A 167 -7.10 -3.91 7.83
C LYS A 167 -7.60 -4.32 9.22
N PRO A 168 -6.77 -4.85 10.16
CA PRO A 168 -7.26 -5.20 11.49
C PRO A 168 -7.79 -3.99 12.26
N LEU A 169 -7.09 -2.84 12.14
CA LEU A 169 -7.52 -1.59 12.77
C LEU A 169 -8.83 -1.09 12.18
N ALA A 170 -8.95 -1.09 10.85
CA ALA A 170 -10.16 -0.67 10.14
C ALA A 170 -11.38 -1.53 10.49
N LEU A 171 -11.20 -2.86 10.61
CA LEU A 171 -12.26 -3.76 11.05
C LEU A 171 -12.65 -3.49 12.50
N GLY A 172 -11.69 -3.19 13.39
CA GLY A 172 -11.98 -2.78 14.76
C GLY A 172 -12.80 -1.48 14.82
N VAL A 173 -12.44 -0.48 14.00
CA VAL A 173 -13.20 0.78 13.87
C VAL A 173 -14.61 0.51 13.35
N LEU A 174 -14.76 -0.34 12.32
CA LEU A 174 -16.08 -0.72 11.79
C LEU A 174 -16.94 -1.43 12.84
N THR A 175 -16.36 -2.32 13.62
CA THR A 175 -17.08 -3.00 14.73
C THR A 175 -17.56 -2.00 15.77
N ALA A 176 -16.71 -1.05 16.17
CA ALA A 176 -17.09 0.00 17.10
C ALA A 176 -18.19 0.91 16.52
N SER A 177 -18.11 1.23 15.23
CA SER A 177 -19.14 2.03 14.54
C SER A 177 -20.47 1.28 14.45
N ALA A 178 -20.46 -0.01 14.15
CA ALA A 178 -21.67 -0.84 14.15
C ALA A 178 -22.32 -0.93 15.54
N ALA A 179 -21.51 -0.99 16.61
CA ALA A 179 -22.02 -0.91 17.98
C ALA A 179 -22.69 0.45 18.28
N ALA A 180 -22.09 1.55 17.78
CA ALA A 180 -22.70 2.88 17.90
C ALA A 180 -24.01 2.99 17.12
N ASP A 181 -24.09 2.43 15.90
CA ASP A 181 -25.34 2.35 15.12
C ASP A 181 -26.43 1.61 15.91
N ALA A 182 -26.08 0.50 16.58
CA ALA A 182 -27.01 -0.25 17.42
C ALA A 182 -27.50 0.56 18.63
N VAL A 183 -26.63 1.31 19.28
CA VAL A 183 -27.02 2.20 20.39
C VAL A 183 -27.97 3.31 19.93
N ILE A 184 -27.69 3.93 18.76
CA ILE A 184 -28.56 4.95 18.17
C ILE A 184 -29.92 4.34 17.84
N TYR A 185 -29.95 3.14 17.26
CA TYR A 185 -31.18 2.42 16.96
C TYR A 185 -32.03 2.15 18.22
N LEU A 186 -31.40 1.70 19.30
CA LEU A 186 -32.11 1.43 20.55
C LEU A 186 -32.67 2.68 21.22
N ARG A 187 -32.02 3.83 21.02
CA ARG A 187 -32.46 5.11 21.58
C ARG A 187 -33.49 5.82 20.74
N ASP A 188 -33.28 5.91 19.43
CA ASP A 188 -34.02 6.79 18.52
C ASP A 188 -34.90 6.01 17.52
N GLY A 189 -34.82 4.66 17.52
CA GLY A 189 -35.48 3.80 16.56
C GLY A 189 -34.81 3.79 15.19
N LEU A 190 -35.48 3.19 14.21
CA LEU A 190 -35.00 3.10 12.82
C LEU A 190 -35.31 4.40 12.08
N THR A 191 -34.28 5.22 11.84
CA THR A 191 -34.38 6.46 11.09
C THR A 191 -33.76 6.32 9.70
N SER A 192 -34.23 7.11 8.70
CA SER A 192 -33.64 7.06 7.34
C SER A 192 -32.15 7.34 7.30
N PRO A 193 -31.58 8.32 8.04
CA PRO A 193 -30.14 8.51 8.10
C PRO A 193 -29.38 7.30 8.67
N LEU A 194 -29.93 6.64 9.70
CA LEU A 194 -29.31 5.46 10.30
C LEU A 194 -29.29 4.27 9.31
N VAL A 195 -30.35 4.08 8.52
CA VAL A 195 -30.39 3.04 7.47
C VAL A 195 -29.31 3.28 6.43
N VAL A 196 -29.13 4.53 5.98
CA VAL A 196 -28.08 4.88 5.01
C VAL A 196 -26.70 4.65 5.58
N VAL A 197 -26.41 5.12 6.79
CA VAL A 197 -25.08 4.96 7.41
C VAL A 197 -24.78 3.50 7.73
N GLY A 198 -25.73 2.76 8.27
CA GLY A 198 -25.57 1.31 8.51
C GLY A 198 -25.32 0.54 7.20
N GLY A 199 -26.03 0.89 6.13
CA GLY A 199 -25.78 0.33 4.78
C GLY A 199 -24.37 0.63 4.26
N LEU A 200 -23.86 1.84 4.49
CA LEU A 200 -22.48 2.20 4.15
C LEU A 200 -21.46 1.45 5.00
N HIS A 201 -21.70 1.28 6.31
CA HIS A 201 -20.83 0.47 7.18
C HIS A 201 -20.77 -0.98 6.73
N LEU A 202 -21.90 -1.59 6.37
CA LEU A 202 -21.95 -2.94 5.84
C LEU A 202 -21.19 -3.05 4.50
N SER A 203 -21.36 -2.08 3.62
CA SER A 203 -20.65 -2.03 2.34
C SER A 203 -19.14 -1.90 2.53
N LEU A 204 -18.70 -1.05 3.47
CA LEU A 204 -17.29 -0.91 3.84
C LEU A 204 -16.75 -2.20 4.47
N ALA A 205 -17.51 -2.85 5.36
CA ALA A 205 -17.11 -4.14 5.94
C ALA A 205 -16.93 -5.20 4.86
N ALA A 206 -17.86 -5.30 3.92
CA ALA A 206 -17.74 -6.21 2.77
C ALA A 206 -16.50 -5.89 1.93
N ALA A 207 -16.23 -4.61 1.64
CA ALA A 207 -15.04 -4.18 0.92
C ALA A 207 -13.75 -4.59 1.66
N TRP A 208 -13.65 -4.33 2.96
CA TRP A 208 -12.50 -4.71 3.77
C TRP A 208 -12.31 -6.23 3.86
N LEU A 209 -13.37 -7.01 3.97
CA LEU A 209 -13.31 -8.46 4.10
C LEU A 209 -12.95 -9.13 2.77
N PHE A 210 -13.60 -8.74 1.68
CA PHE A 210 -13.57 -9.47 0.42
C PHE A 210 -12.55 -8.95 -0.59
N PHE A 211 -12.29 -7.64 -0.65
CA PHE A 211 -11.37 -7.07 -1.65
C PHE A 211 -9.94 -6.92 -1.13
N ILE A 212 -9.75 -6.52 0.14
CA ILE A 212 -8.42 -6.26 0.68
C ILE A 212 -7.79 -7.59 1.14
N ARG A 213 -7.05 -8.22 0.20
CA ARG A 213 -6.46 -9.56 0.36
C ARG A 213 -4.98 -9.57 -0.01
N PRO A 214 -4.19 -10.52 0.53
CA PRO A 214 -2.79 -10.70 0.15
C PRO A 214 -2.56 -10.90 -1.35
N ALA A 215 -3.51 -11.55 -2.05
CA ALA A 215 -3.43 -11.76 -3.49
C ALA A 215 -3.42 -10.44 -4.29
N TRP A 216 -4.24 -9.47 -3.90
CA TRP A 216 -4.24 -8.15 -4.51
C TRP A 216 -2.90 -7.41 -4.30
N VAL A 217 -2.34 -7.49 -3.08
CA VAL A 217 -1.02 -6.90 -2.81
C VAL A 217 0.06 -7.56 -3.65
N ARG A 218 -0.01 -8.88 -3.84
CA ARG A 218 0.90 -9.63 -4.69
C ARG A 218 0.83 -9.18 -6.14
N GLN A 219 -0.37 -9.08 -6.71
CA GLN A 219 -0.58 -8.59 -8.06
C GLN A 219 0.01 -7.19 -8.26
N ALA A 220 -0.26 -6.25 -7.34
CA ALA A 220 0.31 -4.90 -7.41
C ALA A 220 1.85 -4.91 -7.31
N ALA A 221 2.42 -5.81 -6.50
CA ALA A 221 3.88 -5.96 -6.38
C ALA A 221 4.51 -6.56 -7.66
N GLU A 222 3.83 -7.50 -8.31
CA GLU A 222 4.26 -8.11 -9.58
C GLU A 222 4.22 -7.07 -10.70
N THR A 223 3.13 -6.31 -10.83
CA THR A 223 3.02 -5.22 -11.82
C THR A 223 4.11 -4.16 -11.60
N TYR A 224 4.32 -3.74 -10.36
CA TYR A 224 5.41 -2.81 -10.04
C TYR A 224 6.78 -3.37 -10.40
N ALA A 225 7.04 -4.65 -10.12
CA ALA A 225 8.32 -5.30 -10.41
C ALA A 225 8.60 -5.35 -11.93
N GLU A 226 7.59 -5.68 -12.73
CA GLU A 226 7.72 -5.68 -14.19
C GLU A 226 8.01 -4.29 -14.73
N ARG A 227 7.24 -3.27 -14.32
CA ARG A 227 7.47 -1.89 -14.75
C ARG A 227 8.84 -1.36 -14.34
N LEU A 228 9.30 -1.72 -13.13
CA LEU A 228 10.63 -1.34 -12.68
C LEU A 228 11.74 -1.94 -13.57
N LEU A 229 11.62 -3.21 -13.93
CA LEU A 229 12.61 -3.88 -14.78
C LEU A 229 12.52 -3.44 -16.26
N GLU A 230 11.37 -2.98 -16.74
CA GLU A 230 11.22 -2.35 -18.05
C GLU A 230 12.04 -1.03 -18.17
N ALA A 231 12.32 -0.35 -17.06
CA ALA A 231 13.18 0.83 -17.06
C ALA A 231 14.60 0.52 -17.57
N LEU A 232 15.07 -0.73 -17.42
CA LEU A 232 16.37 -1.18 -17.93
C LEU A 232 16.48 -1.08 -19.45
N GLU A 233 15.36 -1.02 -20.16
CA GLU A 233 15.36 -0.83 -21.62
C GLU A 233 15.71 0.61 -22.04
N ARG A 234 15.75 1.53 -21.07
CA ARG A 234 16.03 2.96 -21.28
C ARG A 234 17.32 3.41 -20.60
N VAL A 235 18.05 2.46 -20.01
CA VAL A 235 19.36 2.67 -19.40
C VAL A 235 20.44 2.27 -20.38
#